data_78a05d71459b50bee4d4451c3c38a1e7
#
_entry.id   78a05d71459b50bee4d4451c3c38a1e7
#
_cell.length_a   1.000
_cell.length_b   1.000
_cell.length_c   1.000
_cell.angle_alpha   90.00
_cell.angle_beta   90.00
_cell.angle_gamma   90.00
#
_symmetry.space_group_name_H-M   'P 1'
#
loop_
_entity.id
_entity.type
_entity.pdbx_description
1 polymer ?
#
loop_
_entity_poly.entity_id
_entity_poly.type
_entity_poly.pdbx_seq_one_letter_code
_entity_poly.pdbx_strand_id
1 'polypeptide(L)'
;MTVRIIINILSNSELNWTGMGELNSDDHYINYCGQESYRRNGGDFIINKRILICTTWVQPPKWQNELGSFQGKPFNITVIQVFTPTTDAKEAEADQSYEDLEDLLELTPKTDVLLISEDWYAKEGSQGIPGVTGKFGLGIQNETGQRLTDFCQVNTLVTANTLFQQHKR
;
A
#
# COMPACT_ATOMS: atom_id res chain seq x y z
N MET A 1 6.47 -17.12 26.73
CA MET A 1 6.37 -15.64 26.69
C MET A 1 5.60 -15.27 25.45
N THR A 2 4.38 -14.77 25.59
CA THR A 2 3.53 -14.41 24.44
C THR A 2 3.89 -12.99 24.04
N VAL A 3 4.50 -12.79 22.88
CA VAL A 3 4.76 -11.47 22.33
C VAL A 3 3.44 -10.98 21.74
N ARG A 4 2.86 -9.92 22.32
CA ARG A 4 1.72 -9.21 21.72
C ARG A 4 2.27 -8.17 20.76
N ILE A 5 2.02 -8.36 19.47
CA ILE A 5 2.27 -7.33 18.46
C ILE A 5 1.03 -6.43 18.44
N ILE A 6 1.23 -5.14 18.71
CA ILE A 6 0.16 -4.14 18.57
C ILE A 6 0.24 -3.62 17.15
N ILE A 7 -0.74 -3.95 16.32
CA ILE A 7 -0.89 -3.43 14.98
C ILE A 7 -1.86 -2.25 15.07
N ASN A 8 -1.40 -1.07 14.68
CA ASN A 8 -2.24 0.13 14.66
C ASN A 8 -2.98 0.30 13.33
N ILE A 9 -2.30 0.00 12.24
CA ILE A 9 -2.84 0.01 10.89
C ILE A 9 -2.37 -1.26 10.22
N LEU A 10 -3.28 -2.03 9.66
CA LEU A 10 -3.01 -3.17 8.79
C LEU A 10 -3.79 -2.95 7.50
N SER A 11 -3.11 -2.99 6.40
CA SER A 11 -3.74 -3.04 5.09
C SER A 11 -3.63 -4.46 4.54
N ASN A 12 -4.68 -4.95 3.94
CA ASN A 12 -4.73 -6.28 3.38
C ASN A 12 -5.23 -6.18 1.94
N SER A 13 -4.50 -6.79 1.03
CA SER A 13 -4.87 -6.99 -0.36
C SER A 13 -5.53 -8.37 -0.53
N GLU A 14 -6.28 -8.56 -1.59
CA GLU A 14 -6.98 -9.83 -1.90
C GLU A 14 -8.20 -10.15 -1.01
N LEU A 15 -8.85 -9.15 -0.46
CA LEU A 15 -10.12 -9.36 0.22
C LEU A 15 -11.18 -9.84 -0.78
N ASN A 16 -11.79 -11.00 -0.50
CA ASN A 16 -12.83 -11.58 -1.34
C ASN A 16 -14.25 -11.10 -0.97
N TRP A 17 -14.39 -9.85 -0.55
CA TRP A 17 -15.67 -9.24 -0.26
C TRP A 17 -16.14 -8.39 -1.43
N THR A 18 -17.44 -8.21 -1.56
CA THR A 18 -18.06 -7.39 -2.60
C THR A 18 -18.57 -6.09 -2.00
N GLY A 19 -18.54 -5.02 -2.81
CA GLY A 19 -19.00 -3.70 -2.39
C GLY A 19 -18.05 -3.00 -1.43
N MET A 20 -18.52 -1.94 -0.84
CA MET A 20 -17.79 -1.13 0.13
C MET A 20 -18.54 -1.09 1.45
N GLY A 21 -17.83 -1.03 2.55
CA GLY A 21 -18.46 -0.94 3.85
C GLY A 21 -17.50 -0.80 5.01
N GLU A 22 -18.10 -0.70 6.18
CA GLU A 22 -17.41 -0.49 7.43
C GLU A 22 -17.87 -1.53 8.46
N LEU A 23 -16.93 -2.08 9.19
CA LEU A 23 -17.21 -3.00 10.30
C LEU A 23 -16.53 -2.51 11.56
N ASN A 24 -17.28 -2.61 12.67
CA ASN A 24 -16.78 -2.30 13.99
C ASN A 24 -16.55 -3.59 14.78
N SER A 25 -15.32 -3.85 15.17
CA SER A 25 -14.93 -4.83 16.18
C SER A 25 -14.63 -4.12 17.51
N ASP A 26 -14.37 -4.86 18.59
CA ASP A 26 -14.14 -4.27 19.92
C ASP A 26 -12.98 -3.25 19.92
N ASP A 27 -11.82 -3.65 19.40
CA ASP A 27 -10.60 -2.84 19.41
C ASP A 27 -10.24 -2.24 18.05
N HIS A 28 -10.93 -2.64 16.97
CA HIS A 28 -10.57 -2.28 15.60
C HIS A 28 -11.78 -1.80 14.81
N TYR A 29 -11.49 -0.94 13.88
CA TYR A 29 -12.35 -0.49 12.82
C TYR A 29 -11.83 -1.04 11.50
N ILE A 30 -12.71 -1.58 10.68
CA ILE A 30 -12.37 -2.17 9.39
C ILE A 30 -13.13 -1.40 8.33
N ASN A 31 -12.39 -0.78 7.42
CA ASN A 31 -12.94 -0.22 6.20
C ASN A 31 -12.55 -1.14 5.05
N TYR A 32 -13.49 -1.52 4.21
CA TYR A 32 -13.24 -2.42 3.11
C TYR A 32 -13.85 -1.94 1.80
N CYS A 33 -13.14 -2.23 0.71
CA CYS A 33 -13.56 -1.96 -0.64
C CYS A 33 -13.34 -3.20 -1.50
N GLY A 34 -14.32 -3.56 -2.30
CA GLY A 34 -14.27 -4.66 -3.24
C GLY A 34 -15.13 -4.41 -4.47
N GLN A 35 -14.95 -5.20 -5.50
CA GLN A 35 -15.75 -5.09 -6.73
C GLN A 35 -17.22 -5.41 -6.47
N GLU A 36 -18.14 -4.71 -7.13
CA GLU A 36 -19.58 -4.94 -6.94
C GLU A 36 -20.04 -6.35 -7.37
N SER A 37 -19.46 -6.88 -8.43
CA SER A 37 -19.92 -8.12 -9.08
C SER A 37 -18.95 -9.30 -9.01
N TYR A 38 -17.69 -9.08 -8.65
CA TYR A 38 -16.69 -10.14 -8.57
C TYR A 38 -15.98 -10.11 -7.21
N ARG A 39 -15.83 -11.29 -6.60
CA ARG A 39 -15.05 -11.44 -5.36
C ARG A 39 -13.55 -11.50 -5.69
N ARG A 40 -12.99 -10.40 -6.19
CA ARG A 40 -11.58 -10.27 -6.55
C ARG A 40 -11.10 -8.86 -6.29
N ASN A 41 -9.81 -8.70 -6.04
CA ASN A 41 -9.13 -7.41 -5.95
C ASN A 41 -9.77 -6.43 -4.96
N GLY A 42 -10.29 -6.94 -3.85
CA GLY A 42 -10.72 -6.10 -2.74
C GLY A 42 -9.59 -5.87 -1.75
N GLY A 43 -9.71 -4.81 -0.97
CA GLY A 43 -8.80 -4.53 0.11
C GLY A 43 -9.51 -4.08 1.37
N ASP A 44 -8.77 -4.03 2.45
CA ASP A 44 -9.24 -3.47 3.68
C ASP A 44 -8.14 -2.72 4.43
N PHE A 45 -8.58 -1.79 5.26
CA PHE A 45 -7.78 -1.23 6.33
C PHE A 45 -8.38 -1.68 7.66
N ILE A 46 -7.57 -2.36 8.45
CA ILE A 46 -7.88 -2.68 9.84
C ILE A 46 -7.14 -1.67 10.71
N ILE A 47 -7.88 -0.85 11.46
CA ILE A 47 -7.34 0.28 12.20
C ILE A 47 -7.67 0.10 13.67
N ASN A 48 -6.67 0.24 14.52
CA ASN A 48 -6.90 0.28 15.95
C ASN A 48 -7.72 1.52 16.33
N LYS A 49 -8.81 1.35 17.08
CA LYS A 49 -9.69 2.45 17.47
C LYS A 49 -9.01 3.59 18.22
N ARG A 50 -7.86 3.34 18.82
CA ARG A 50 -7.08 4.38 19.51
C ARG A 50 -6.55 5.46 18.57
N ILE A 51 -6.36 5.13 17.28
CA ILE A 51 -5.89 6.09 16.28
C ILE A 51 -6.99 6.55 15.32
N LEU A 52 -8.17 5.93 15.36
CA LEU A 52 -9.28 6.23 14.47
C LEU A 52 -9.83 7.65 14.63
N ILE A 53 -9.68 8.28 15.80
CA ILE A 53 -10.25 9.60 16.16
C ILE A 53 -9.76 10.70 15.20
N CYS A 54 -8.71 10.45 14.43
CA CYS A 54 -8.01 11.42 13.61
C CYS A 54 -7.88 10.96 12.16
N THR A 55 -8.83 10.20 11.64
CA THR A 55 -8.72 9.59 10.31
C THR A 55 -9.68 10.27 9.35
N THR A 56 -9.16 10.68 8.20
CA THR A 56 -9.96 11.11 7.06
C THR A 56 -9.78 10.10 5.94
N TRP A 57 -10.89 9.58 5.43
CA TRP A 57 -10.91 8.67 4.29
C TRP A 57 -11.23 9.45 3.04
N VAL A 58 -10.43 9.23 2.02
CA VAL A 58 -10.74 9.65 0.66
C VAL A 58 -10.95 8.38 -0.14
N GLN A 59 -12.17 8.19 -0.60
CA GLN A 59 -12.46 7.13 -1.55
C GLN A 59 -12.17 7.70 -2.95
N PRO A 60 -11.14 7.21 -3.63
CA PRO A 60 -10.91 7.60 -5.01
C PRO A 60 -12.08 7.11 -5.89
N PRO A 61 -12.35 7.77 -7.00
CA PRO A 61 -13.48 7.44 -7.89
C PRO A 61 -13.38 6.03 -8.49
N LYS A 62 -12.24 5.39 -8.37
CA LYS A 62 -12.00 4.00 -8.79
C LYS A 62 -11.75 3.12 -7.58
N TRP A 63 -12.46 2.00 -7.49
CA TRP A 63 -12.43 1.01 -6.40
C TRP A 63 -11.09 0.25 -6.25
N GLN A 64 -10.07 0.59 -7.03
CA GLN A 64 -8.77 -0.09 -7.05
C GLN A 64 -7.75 0.45 -6.04
N ASN A 65 -8.03 1.58 -5.40
CA ASN A 65 -7.09 2.19 -4.47
C ASN A 65 -7.84 2.77 -3.27
N GLU A 66 -7.23 2.73 -2.11
CA GLU A 66 -7.77 3.34 -0.89
C GLU A 66 -6.75 4.31 -0.31
N LEU A 67 -7.20 5.47 0.16
CA LEU A 67 -6.36 6.46 0.80
C LEU A 67 -6.90 6.78 2.20
N GLY A 68 -6.07 6.60 3.21
CA GLY A 68 -6.35 6.97 4.59
C GLY A 68 -5.34 7.98 5.11
N SER A 69 -5.82 9.10 5.69
CA SER A 69 -4.96 10.08 6.34
C SER A 69 -5.17 10.03 7.85
N PHE A 70 -4.09 9.94 8.59
CA PHE A 70 -4.05 9.78 10.04
C PHE A 70 -3.32 10.95 10.68
N GLN A 71 -3.96 11.60 11.64
CA GLN A 71 -3.29 12.65 12.41
C GLN A 71 -2.18 12.06 13.29
N GLY A 72 -1.00 12.64 13.19
CA GLY A 72 0.18 12.26 13.98
C GLY A 72 0.94 13.46 14.49
N LYS A 73 1.88 13.21 15.38
CA LYS A 73 2.87 14.21 15.85
C LYS A 73 4.25 13.60 15.74
N PRO A 74 5.22 14.27 15.13
CA PRO A 74 5.19 15.65 14.58
C PRO A 74 4.56 15.77 13.19
N PHE A 75 4.30 14.66 12.48
CA PHE A 75 3.75 14.64 11.12
C PHE A 75 2.50 13.77 11.04
N ASN A 76 1.59 14.12 10.16
CA ASN A 76 0.52 13.22 9.77
C ASN A 76 1.08 12.06 8.94
N ILE A 77 0.31 10.99 8.83
CA ILE A 77 0.65 9.83 8.02
C ILE A 77 -0.48 9.62 7.00
N THR A 78 -0.13 9.60 5.74
CA THR A 78 -1.05 9.18 4.68
C THR A 78 -0.66 7.78 4.21
N VAL A 79 -1.62 6.87 4.19
CA VAL A 79 -1.46 5.51 3.71
C VAL A 79 -2.27 5.33 2.45
N ILE A 80 -1.64 4.88 1.38
CA ILE A 80 -2.28 4.49 0.14
C ILE A 80 -2.19 2.97 0.03
N GLN A 81 -3.34 2.30 -0.08
CA GLN A 81 -3.42 0.91 -0.47
C GLN A 81 -3.68 0.86 -1.97
N VAL A 82 -2.80 0.20 -2.70
CA VAL A 82 -2.89 0.03 -4.15
C VAL A 82 -3.21 -1.44 -4.45
N PHE A 83 -3.97 -1.67 -5.50
CA PHE A 83 -4.27 -3.01 -6.01
C PHE A 83 -3.73 -3.10 -7.43
N THR A 84 -2.54 -3.69 -7.59
CA THR A 84 -2.04 -3.97 -8.93
C THR A 84 -2.72 -5.19 -9.55
N PRO A 85 -2.90 -5.14 -10.85
CA PRO A 85 -3.28 -6.31 -11.62
C PRO A 85 -2.27 -7.45 -11.42
N THR A 86 -2.75 -8.69 -11.43
CA THR A 86 -1.89 -9.87 -11.33
C THR A 86 -0.88 -9.93 -12.49
N THR A 87 0.17 -10.74 -12.35
CA THR A 87 1.24 -10.90 -13.35
C THR A 87 0.74 -11.29 -14.76
N ASP A 88 -0.47 -11.77 -14.88
CA ASP A 88 -1.12 -12.11 -16.16
C ASP A 88 -1.90 -10.93 -16.76
N ALA A 89 -1.90 -9.78 -16.11
CA ALA A 89 -2.60 -8.60 -16.61
C ALA A 89 -1.91 -8.02 -17.84
N LYS A 90 -2.71 -7.36 -18.67
CA LYS A 90 -2.18 -6.67 -19.85
C LYS A 90 -1.35 -5.47 -19.42
N GLU A 91 -0.30 -5.17 -20.18
CA GLU A 91 0.59 -4.03 -19.93
C GLU A 91 -0.19 -2.70 -19.73
N ALA A 92 -1.24 -2.49 -20.52
CA ALA A 92 -2.10 -1.31 -20.38
C ALA A 92 -2.83 -1.22 -19.02
N GLU A 93 -3.13 -2.35 -18.37
CA GLU A 93 -3.75 -2.36 -17.04
C GLU A 93 -2.72 -1.98 -15.97
N ALA A 94 -1.48 -2.41 -16.14
CA ALA A 94 -0.39 -2.02 -15.27
C ALA A 94 -0.05 -0.52 -15.42
N ASP A 95 -0.01 0.00 -16.66
CA ASP A 95 0.20 1.44 -16.91
C ASP A 95 -0.88 2.27 -16.23
N GLN A 96 -2.15 1.89 -16.39
CA GLN A 96 -3.26 2.58 -15.77
C GLN A 96 -3.19 2.58 -14.23
N SER A 97 -2.70 1.49 -13.63
CA SER A 97 -2.49 1.41 -12.17
C SER A 97 -1.48 2.44 -11.67
N TYR A 98 -0.38 2.63 -12.40
CA TYR A 98 0.64 3.63 -12.05
C TYR A 98 0.12 5.06 -12.26
N GLU A 99 -0.62 5.33 -13.34
CA GLU A 99 -1.29 6.63 -13.55
C GLU A 99 -2.27 6.96 -12.42
N ASP A 100 -3.10 5.98 -12.03
CA ASP A 100 -4.05 6.15 -10.92
C ASP A 100 -3.33 6.40 -9.59
N LEU A 101 -2.15 5.81 -9.39
CA LEU A 101 -1.32 6.06 -8.23
C LEU A 101 -0.69 7.46 -8.26
N GLU A 102 -0.23 7.95 -9.41
CA GLU A 102 0.26 9.32 -9.58
C GLU A 102 -0.82 10.34 -9.21
N ASP A 103 -2.04 10.15 -9.66
CA ASP A 103 -3.19 11.01 -9.29
C ASP A 103 -3.38 11.07 -7.77
N LEU A 104 -3.23 9.93 -7.07
CA LEU A 104 -3.33 9.88 -5.60
C LEU A 104 -2.15 10.55 -4.91
N LEU A 105 -0.94 10.45 -5.47
CA LEU A 105 0.23 11.16 -4.95
C LEU A 105 0.07 12.67 -5.02
N GLU A 106 -0.57 13.18 -6.09
CA GLU A 106 -0.88 14.61 -6.22
C GLU A 106 -1.86 15.10 -5.15
N LEU A 107 -2.80 14.25 -4.72
CA LEU A 107 -3.77 14.57 -3.66
C LEU A 107 -3.17 14.50 -2.26
N THR A 108 -1.99 13.86 -2.11
CA THR A 108 -1.35 13.66 -0.81
C THR A 108 -0.64 14.93 -0.34
N PRO A 109 -0.90 15.43 0.89
CA PRO A 109 -0.19 16.58 1.42
C PRO A 109 1.32 16.31 1.53
N LYS A 110 2.14 17.19 0.96
CA LYS A 110 3.62 17.04 0.97
C LYS A 110 4.25 17.14 2.35
N THR A 111 3.49 17.50 3.36
CA THR A 111 3.91 17.57 4.77
C THR A 111 3.71 16.25 5.51
N ASP A 112 2.97 15.33 4.93
CA ASP A 112 2.64 14.04 5.54
C ASP A 112 3.74 13.01 5.26
N VAL A 113 3.88 12.06 6.17
CA VAL A 113 4.64 10.84 5.90
C VAL A 113 3.76 9.93 5.05
N LEU A 114 4.21 9.66 3.84
CA LEU A 114 3.48 8.81 2.91
C LEU A 114 3.94 7.36 3.02
N LEU A 115 2.99 6.45 3.15
CA LEU A 115 3.19 5.01 3.07
C LEU A 115 2.32 4.44 1.95
N ILE A 116 2.93 3.71 1.02
CA ILE A 116 2.22 2.99 -0.04
C ILE A 116 2.36 1.50 0.26
N SER A 117 1.23 0.81 0.36
CA SER A 117 1.17 -0.62 0.65
C SER A 117 0.54 -1.37 -0.50
N GLU A 118 1.22 -2.43 -0.96
CA GLU A 118 0.76 -3.28 -2.04
C GLU A 118 1.56 -4.59 -2.14
N ASP A 119 0.97 -5.59 -2.80
CA ASP A 119 1.68 -6.79 -3.26
C ASP A 119 2.09 -6.61 -4.75
N TRP A 120 3.22 -5.96 -4.97
CA TRP A 120 3.68 -5.57 -6.31
C TRP A 120 4.11 -6.74 -7.19
N TYR A 121 4.22 -7.97 -6.69
CA TYR A 121 4.89 -9.08 -7.39
C TYR A 121 6.26 -8.67 -7.98
N ALA A 122 6.80 -7.57 -7.48
CA ALA A 122 8.02 -6.94 -7.92
C ALA A 122 9.23 -7.50 -7.16
N LYS A 123 10.29 -7.81 -7.89
CA LYS A 123 11.57 -8.16 -7.31
C LYS A 123 12.57 -7.06 -7.70
N GLU A 124 12.98 -6.28 -6.72
CA GLU A 124 13.92 -5.16 -6.94
C GLU A 124 15.38 -5.63 -7.02
N GLY A 125 15.65 -6.88 -6.62
CA GLY A 125 17.01 -7.42 -6.58
C GLY A 125 17.85 -6.87 -5.42
N SER A 126 19.10 -7.33 -5.34
CA SER A 126 20.03 -6.96 -4.26
C SER A 126 20.98 -5.81 -4.63
N GLN A 127 20.82 -5.22 -5.80
CA GLN A 127 21.57 -4.02 -6.18
C GLN A 127 20.86 -2.78 -5.63
N GLY A 128 21.41 -2.22 -4.54
CA GLY A 128 20.86 -1.00 -3.97
C GLY A 128 20.99 0.19 -4.91
N ILE A 129 19.92 0.92 -5.12
CA ILE A 129 19.88 2.18 -5.85
C ILE A 129 19.78 3.30 -4.82
N PRO A 130 20.78 4.20 -4.73
CA PRO A 130 20.77 5.25 -3.72
C PRO A 130 19.50 6.08 -3.75
N GLY A 131 18.84 6.20 -2.59
CA GLY A 131 17.61 6.97 -2.43
C GLY A 131 16.33 6.25 -2.88
N VAL A 132 16.43 5.04 -3.45
CA VAL A 132 15.25 4.28 -3.94
C VAL A 132 15.18 2.89 -3.32
N THR A 133 16.21 2.06 -3.48
CA THR A 133 16.23 0.70 -2.92
C THR A 133 17.48 0.47 -2.08
N GLY A 134 17.34 -0.37 -1.04
CA GLY A 134 18.46 -0.87 -0.25
C GLY A 134 19.07 -2.14 -0.83
N LYS A 135 20.07 -2.68 -0.13
CA LYS A 135 20.82 -3.87 -0.54
C LYS A 135 20.19 -5.20 -0.12
N PHE A 136 19.06 -5.17 0.54
CA PHE A 136 18.41 -6.37 1.07
C PHE A 136 17.19 -6.80 0.26
N GLY A 137 17.02 -6.26 -0.95
CA GLY A 137 16.02 -6.78 -1.89
C GLY A 137 16.27 -8.24 -2.26
N LEU A 138 15.21 -8.99 -2.50
CA LEU A 138 15.28 -10.43 -2.73
C LEU A 138 15.37 -10.77 -4.23
N GLY A 139 16.17 -11.79 -4.53
CA GLY A 139 16.23 -12.41 -5.85
C GLY A 139 16.97 -11.57 -6.89
N ILE A 140 16.61 -11.81 -8.15
CA ILE A 140 17.07 -11.05 -9.32
C ILE A 140 15.91 -10.11 -9.70
N GLN A 141 16.26 -8.87 -10.03
CA GLN A 141 15.26 -7.90 -10.48
C GLN A 141 14.47 -8.45 -11.68
N ASN A 142 13.16 -8.36 -11.59
CA ASN A 142 12.27 -8.67 -12.71
C ASN A 142 11.75 -7.38 -13.35
N GLU A 143 11.00 -7.51 -14.43
CA GLU A 143 10.45 -6.38 -15.19
C GLU A 143 9.53 -5.49 -14.33
N THR A 144 8.66 -6.10 -13.53
CA THR A 144 7.81 -5.38 -12.58
C THR A 144 8.64 -4.64 -11.53
N GLY A 145 9.73 -5.26 -11.04
CA GLY A 145 10.66 -4.63 -10.10
C GLY A 145 11.42 -3.46 -10.70
N GLN A 146 11.78 -3.53 -11.98
CA GLN A 146 12.38 -2.40 -12.68
C GLN A 146 11.38 -1.23 -12.79
N ARG A 147 10.15 -1.52 -13.20
CA ARG A 147 9.07 -0.52 -13.32
C ARG A 147 8.77 0.16 -11.99
N LEU A 148 8.65 -0.61 -10.90
CA LEU A 148 8.47 -0.06 -9.55
C LEU A 148 9.65 0.82 -9.14
N THR A 149 10.87 0.41 -9.43
CA THR A 149 12.08 1.18 -9.15
C THR A 149 12.08 2.51 -9.88
N ASP A 150 11.74 2.51 -11.17
CA ASP A 150 11.68 3.71 -12.01
C ASP A 150 10.60 4.68 -11.49
N PHE A 151 9.43 4.15 -11.14
CA PHE A 151 8.34 4.92 -10.51
C PHE A 151 8.78 5.56 -9.19
N CYS A 152 9.41 4.77 -8.31
CA CYS A 152 9.93 5.27 -7.04
C CYS A 152 10.99 6.37 -7.24
N GLN A 153 11.84 6.23 -8.25
CA GLN A 153 12.87 7.21 -8.56
C GLN A 153 12.27 8.55 -9.01
N VAL A 154 11.26 8.51 -9.89
CA VAL A 154 10.58 9.72 -10.39
C VAL A 154 9.84 10.43 -9.25
N ASN A 155 9.18 9.67 -8.39
CA ASN A 155 8.34 10.20 -7.31
C ASN A 155 9.06 10.40 -5.96
N THR A 156 10.37 10.23 -5.92
CA THR A 156 11.19 10.37 -4.69
C THR A 156 10.71 9.44 -3.57
N LEU A 157 10.34 8.22 -3.91
CA LEU A 157 9.90 7.17 -3.00
C LEU A 157 11.02 6.17 -2.70
N VAL A 158 10.90 5.46 -1.59
CA VAL A 158 11.87 4.44 -1.16
C VAL A 158 11.15 3.13 -0.91
N THR A 159 11.67 2.04 -1.46
CA THR A 159 11.16 0.69 -1.21
C THR A 159 11.69 0.18 0.13
N ALA A 160 10.90 0.37 1.19
CA ALA A 160 11.33 0.19 2.58
C ALA A 160 11.74 -1.24 2.93
N ASN A 161 11.09 -2.27 2.34
CA ASN A 161 11.42 -3.69 2.56
C ASN A 161 12.84 -4.06 2.10
N THR A 162 13.46 -3.28 1.21
CA THR A 162 14.83 -3.46 0.74
C THR A 162 15.89 -2.87 1.67
N LEU A 163 15.48 -2.04 2.65
CA LEU A 163 16.39 -1.37 3.58
C LEU A 163 16.82 -2.25 4.75
N PHE A 164 16.04 -3.30 5.06
CA PHE A 164 16.24 -4.12 6.24
C PHE A 164 16.55 -5.57 5.86
N GLN A 165 17.53 -6.14 6.57
CA GLN A 165 17.85 -7.56 6.39
C GLN A 165 16.69 -8.42 6.90
N GLN A 166 16.11 -9.19 6.00
CA GLN A 166 15.10 -10.18 6.36
C GLN A 166 15.77 -11.41 6.99
N HIS A 167 15.28 -11.84 8.15
CA HIS A 167 15.72 -13.09 8.74
C HIS A 167 15.27 -14.24 7.84
N LYS A 168 16.25 -15.06 7.42
CA LYS A 168 15.92 -16.33 6.76
C LYS A 168 15.11 -17.17 7.74
N ARG A 169 13.91 -17.52 7.35
CA ARG A 169 13.09 -18.50 8.05
C ARG A 169 13.58 -19.90 7.74
#